data_a993a416866472631e1b8d76fbdb23d5
#
_entry.id   a993a416866472631e1b8d76fbdb23d5
#
_cell.length_a   1.000
_cell.length_b   1.000
_cell.length_c   1.000
_cell.angle_alpha   90.00
_cell.angle_beta   90.00
_cell.angle_gamma   90.00
#
_symmetry.space_group_name_H-M   'P 1'
#
loop_
_entity.id
_entity.type
_entity.pdbx_description
1 polymer ?
#
loop_
_entity_poly.entity_id
_entity_poly.type
_entity_poly.pdbx_seq_one_letter_code
_entity_poly.pdbx_strand_id
1 'polypeptide(L)'
;MDPGLESRNRCDRFRAIFDWEVRRRMTFRKRRGQSGRPGTIPIVGRFAILIGSILAVAPWPAVAVELTAPQAALYSTVSIYPPSASAMTVCYGFVCRRREILNFTAGDRSALTQIMASGRASATAERAAAQKAVIWFDRRMGPVIGTNKRVANADIRSMDAPHNYDCWDTTRNTTSLLLVMQEWGLFKFHTVGDPHYRGNPLTMQLPHNTAVLVERASKIEWVVDMWPRGYAQPPDVMTLEKWVKED
;
A
#
# COMPACT_ATOMS: atom_id res chain seq x y z
N MET A 1 -37.43 23.18 6.90
CA MET A 1 -35.97 23.23 6.53
C MET A 1 -35.36 21.97 7.06
N ASP A 2 -34.92 21.09 6.17
CA ASP A 2 -34.49 19.72 6.48
C ASP A 2 -32.97 19.68 6.77
N PRO A 3 -32.53 19.29 7.98
CA PRO A 3 -31.12 19.25 8.35
C PRO A 3 -30.37 18.06 7.75
N GLY A 4 -31.05 17.17 7.02
CA GLY A 4 -30.44 15.94 6.45
C GLY A 4 -29.60 16.10 5.20
N LEU A 5 -29.61 17.29 4.55
CA LEU A 5 -28.93 17.51 3.26
C LEU A 5 -27.48 18.01 3.39
N GLU A 6 -27.07 18.49 4.56
CA GLU A 6 -25.76 19.17 4.70
C GLU A 6 -24.60 18.23 5.07
N SER A 7 -24.88 17.07 5.63
CA SER A 7 -23.83 16.12 6.03
C SER A 7 -23.33 15.20 4.89
N ARG A 8 -24.15 14.95 3.86
CA ARG A 8 -23.76 14.18 2.67
C ARG A 8 -22.74 14.91 1.78
N ASN A 9 -22.69 16.23 1.88
CA ASN A 9 -21.89 17.06 0.99
C ASN A 9 -20.40 17.22 1.38
N ARG A 10 -19.95 16.72 2.52
CA ARG A 10 -18.56 16.97 2.94
C ARG A 10 -17.57 15.92 2.44
N CYS A 11 -17.94 14.65 2.44
CA CYS A 11 -17.09 13.60 1.80
C CYS A 11 -17.18 13.63 0.28
N ASP A 12 -18.37 13.95 -0.28
CA ASP A 12 -18.55 14.08 -1.72
C ASP A 12 -17.87 15.32 -2.31
N ARG A 13 -17.74 16.42 -1.57
CA ARG A 13 -16.94 17.59 -2.01
C ARG A 13 -15.46 17.27 -2.14
N PHE A 14 -14.90 16.43 -1.31
CA PHE A 14 -13.51 15.97 -1.49
C PHE A 14 -13.35 15.10 -2.73
N ARG A 15 -14.37 14.30 -3.07
CA ARG A 15 -14.38 13.48 -4.29
C ARG A 15 -14.54 14.33 -5.56
N ALA A 16 -15.38 15.35 -5.54
CA ALA A 16 -15.66 16.22 -6.69
C ALA A 16 -14.48 17.16 -7.03
N ILE A 17 -13.70 17.62 -6.05
CA ILE A 17 -12.52 18.45 -6.28
C ILE A 17 -11.40 17.63 -6.96
N PHE A 18 -11.31 16.33 -6.65
CA PHE A 18 -10.31 15.45 -7.27
C PHE A 18 -10.64 15.06 -8.72
N ASP A 19 -11.92 14.86 -9.05
CA ASP A 19 -12.34 14.45 -10.41
C ASP A 19 -12.13 15.56 -11.46
N TRP A 20 -12.16 16.82 -11.07
CA TRP A 20 -11.97 17.97 -11.98
C TRP A 20 -10.50 18.14 -12.41
N GLU A 21 -9.55 17.86 -11.52
CA GLU A 21 -8.12 18.06 -11.80
C GLU A 21 -7.53 16.93 -12.67
N VAL A 22 -8.06 15.71 -12.57
CA VAL A 22 -7.63 14.55 -13.35
C VAL A 22 -8.04 14.67 -14.82
N ARG A 23 -9.21 15.23 -15.13
CA ARG A 23 -9.68 15.41 -16.53
C ARG A 23 -8.88 16.45 -17.31
N ARG A 24 -8.21 17.37 -16.68
CA ARG A 24 -7.47 18.48 -17.33
C ARG A 24 -6.09 18.09 -17.86
N ARG A 25 -5.51 16.96 -17.47
CA ARG A 25 -4.15 16.54 -17.86
C ARG A 25 -4.08 15.52 -19.00
N MET A 26 -5.19 15.00 -19.50
CA MET A 26 -5.18 13.97 -20.56
C MET A 26 -5.25 14.49 -21.99
N THR A 27 -5.23 15.79 -22.23
CA THR A 27 -5.19 16.37 -23.57
C THR A 27 -3.88 17.08 -23.84
N PHE A 28 -2.81 16.37 -24.15
CA PHE A 28 -1.72 16.87 -25.00
C PHE A 28 -0.68 15.78 -25.30
N ARG A 29 -0.57 15.29 -26.46
CA ARG A 29 0.47 15.43 -27.45
C ARG A 29 0.65 14.20 -28.35
N LYS A 30 -0.03 14.28 -29.48
CA LYS A 30 0.30 13.46 -30.64
C LYS A 30 1.20 14.31 -31.56
N ARG A 31 2.45 13.93 -31.78
CA ARG A 31 3.27 14.43 -32.92
C ARG A 31 4.01 13.26 -33.56
N ARG A 32 3.65 13.04 -34.72
CA ARG A 32 4.16 12.71 -36.06
C ARG A 32 5.63 12.31 -36.14
N GLY A 33 5.82 11.16 -36.80
CA GLY A 33 7.07 10.65 -37.30
C GLY A 33 7.56 11.34 -38.56
N GLN A 34 8.82 11.17 -38.87
CA GLN A 34 9.39 11.41 -40.18
C GLN A 34 10.28 10.22 -40.58
N SER A 35 10.06 9.82 -41.81
CA SER A 35 10.72 8.76 -42.54
C SER A 35 12.09 9.22 -43.07
N GLY A 36 13.10 8.38 -42.98
CA GLY A 36 14.38 8.53 -43.69
C GLY A 36 14.76 7.21 -44.34
N ARG A 37 15.05 7.27 -45.66
CA ARG A 37 15.34 6.16 -46.55
C ARG A 37 16.82 5.68 -46.41
N PRO A 38 17.15 4.46 -46.91
CA PRO A 38 18.43 3.81 -46.73
C PRO A 38 19.42 4.13 -47.81
N GLY A 39 20.70 4.23 -47.43
CA GLY A 39 21.83 4.26 -48.35
C GLY A 39 22.62 2.93 -48.27
N THR A 40 22.73 2.27 -49.40
CA THR A 40 23.53 1.06 -49.64
C THR A 40 25.01 1.38 -49.85
N ILE A 41 25.91 0.67 -49.23
CA ILE A 41 27.33 0.51 -49.64
C ILE A 41 27.76 -0.94 -49.37
N PRO A 42 28.40 -1.66 -50.34
CA PRO A 42 28.84 -3.02 -50.16
C PRO A 42 30.34 -3.03 -49.79
N ILE A 43 30.72 -3.79 -48.76
CA ILE A 43 32.11 -4.21 -48.60
C ILE A 43 32.13 -5.70 -48.23
N VAL A 44 32.75 -6.48 -49.13
CA VAL A 44 33.03 -7.90 -48.98
C VAL A 44 34.22 -8.05 -48.04
N GLY A 45 34.01 -8.68 -46.92
CA GLY A 45 35.05 -9.10 -45.98
C GLY A 45 34.65 -10.40 -45.31
N ARG A 46 35.29 -11.53 -45.72
CA ARG A 46 35.12 -12.84 -45.05
C ARG A 46 35.82 -12.78 -43.68
N PHE A 47 35.02 -12.63 -42.61
CA PHE A 47 35.46 -12.94 -41.26
C PHE A 47 34.63 -14.11 -40.74
N ALA A 48 35.33 -15.19 -40.37
CA ALA A 48 34.72 -16.30 -39.66
C ALA A 48 34.33 -15.85 -38.26
N ILE A 49 33.03 -15.68 -37.99
CA ILE A 49 32.51 -15.35 -36.68
C ILE A 49 32.24 -16.65 -35.95
N LEU A 50 33.03 -16.92 -34.92
CA LEU A 50 32.69 -17.89 -33.88
C LEU A 50 31.45 -17.37 -33.15
N ILE A 51 30.30 -17.95 -33.44
CA ILE A 51 29.03 -17.65 -32.74
C ILE A 51 29.09 -18.34 -31.38
N GLY A 52 29.65 -17.63 -30.38
CA GLY A 52 29.42 -17.97 -28.98
C GLY A 52 27.95 -17.70 -28.65
N SER A 53 27.18 -18.76 -28.43
CA SER A 53 25.76 -18.66 -27.98
C SER A 53 25.75 -18.04 -26.60
N ILE A 54 25.60 -16.71 -26.52
CA ILE A 54 25.22 -16.02 -25.27
C ILE A 54 23.75 -16.38 -25.03
N LEU A 55 23.53 -17.33 -24.12
CA LEU A 55 22.18 -17.55 -23.53
C LEU A 55 21.79 -16.25 -22.81
N ALA A 56 21.08 -15.41 -23.51
CA ALA A 56 20.42 -14.25 -22.90
C ALA A 56 19.36 -14.79 -21.91
N VAL A 57 19.71 -14.77 -20.62
CA VAL A 57 18.73 -14.98 -19.55
C VAL A 57 17.76 -13.80 -19.65
N ALA A 58 16.61 -14.02 -20.28
CA ALA A 58 15.53 -13.02 -20.28
C ALA A 58 15.15 -12.76 -18.83
N PRO A 59 15.11 -11.49 -18.39
CA PRO A 59 14.59 -11.18 -17.07
C PRO A 59 13.13 -11.66 -17.02
N TRP A 60 12.81 -12.51 -16.05
CA TRP A 60 11.45 -12.92 -15.81
C TRP A 60 10.63 -11.65 -15.57
N PRO A 61 9.46 -11.50 -16.20
CA PRO A 61 8.58 -10.37 -15.94
C PRO A 61 8.26 -10.38 -14.44
N ALA A 62 8.52 -9.25 -13.78
CA ALA A 62 8.05 -9.05 -12.42
C ALA A 62 6.52 -9.14 -12.49
N VAL A 63 5.96 -10.26 -12.02
CA VAL A 63 4.51 -10.43 -11.92
C VAL A 63 4.05 -9.39 -10.90
N ALA A 64 3.27 -8.40 -11.35
CA ALA A 64 2.65 -7.45 -10.44
C ALA A 64 1.70 -8.22 -9.51
N VAL A 65 1.66 -7.84 -8.24
CA VAL A 65 0.69 -8.41 -7.28
C VAL A 65 -0.70 -8.23 -7.86
N GLU A 66 -1.43 -9.33 -8.00
CA GLU A 66 -2.83 -9.28 -8.43
C GLU A 66 -3.65 -8.65 -7.30
N LEU A 67 -4.20 -7.45 -7.56
CA LEU A 67 -4.97 -6.68 -6.59
C LEU A 67 -6.46 -6.84 -6.87
N THR A 68 -7.24 -6.93 -5.81
CA THR A 68 -8.69 -6.72 -5.90
C THR A 68 -9.01 -5.27 -6.25
N ALA A 69 -10.23 -4.99 -6.70
CA ALA A 69 -10.65 -3.62 -7.01
C ALA A 69 -10.57 -2.67 -5.78
N PRO A 70 -10.99 -3.06 -4.55
CA PRO A 70 -10.80 -2.23 -3.36
C PRO A 70 -9.32 -2.00 -3.00
N GLN A 71 -8.46 -3.00 -3.14
CA GLN A 71 -7.02 -2.84 -2.94
C GLN A 71 -6.41 -1.88 -3.96
N ALA A 72 -6.75 -2.02 -5.25
CA ALA A 72 -6.28 -1.12 -6.30
C ALA A 72 -6.73 0.33 -6.06
N ALA A 73 -7.93 0.54 -5.53
CA ALA A 73 -8.45 1.85 -5.19
C ALA A 73 -7.63 2.59 -4.13
N LEU A 74 -6.98 1.87 -3.19
CA LEU A 74 -6.07 2.50 -2.22
C LEU A 74 -4.96 3.31 -2.89
N TYR A 75 -4.47 2.84 -4.03
CA TYR A 75 -3.34 3.43 -4.74
C TYR A 75 -3.79 4.44 -5.79
N SER A 76 -4.80 4.09 -6.58
CA SER A 76 -5.28 4.94 -7.68
C SER A 76 -5.88 6.26 -7.19
N THR A 77 -6.58 6.27 -6.05
CA THR A 77 -7.21 7.46 -5.46
C THR A 77 -6.21 8.56 -5.08
N VAL A 78 -4.96 8.20 -4.84
CA VAL A 78 -3.88 9.15 -4.53
C VAL A 78 -2.78 9.14 -5.58
N SER A 79 -2.99 8.50 -6.73
CA SER A 79 -2.05 8.46 -7.87
C SER A 79 -0.64 7.98 -7.46
N ILE A 80 -0.58 6.85 -6.77
CA ILE A 80 0.67 6.14 -6.47
C ILE A 80 0.65 4.75 -7.09
N TYR A 81 1.82 4.14 -7.24
CA TYR A 81 1.93 2.76 -7.71
C TYR A 81 1.60 1.77 -6.59
N PRO A 82 0.95 0.63 -6.92
CA PRO A 82 0.85 -0.50 -6.02
C PRO A 82 2.22 -0.98 -5.53
N PRO A 83 2.29 -1.64 -4.37
CA PRO A 83 3.53 -2.23 -3.88
C PRO A 83 4.00 -3.37 -4.79
N SER A 84 5.29 -3.66 -4.75
CA SER A 84 5.93 -4.80 -5.40
C SER A 84 6.86 -5.50 -4.42
N ALA A 85 7.38 -6.68 -4.78
CA ALA A 85 8.38 -7.40 -3.99
C ALA A 85 9.63 -6.56 -3.65
N SER A 86 9.89 -5.50 -4.39
CA SER A 86 11.10 -4.67 -4.24
C SER A 86 10.87 -3.33 -3.57
N ALA A 87 9.63 -2.80 -3.60
CA ALA A 87 9.37 -1.45 -3.09
C ALA A 87 7.90 -1.20 -2.78
N MET A 88 7.65 -0.25 -1.88
CA MET A 88 6.32 0.33 -1.63
C MET A 88 6.40 1.84 -1.42
N THR A 89 5.33 2.54 -1.78
CA THR A 89 5.17 3.95 -1.40
C THR A 89 4.62 4.03 0.02
N VAL A 90 5.33 4.76 0.88
CA VAL A 90 4.89 5.09 2.24
C VAL A 90 4.19 6.44 2.22
N CYS A 91 2.91 6.45 2.60
CA CYS A 91 2.07 7.63 2.69
C CYS A 91 2.12 8.24 4.09
N TYR A 92 2.20 9.57 4.20
CA TYR A 92 2.13 10.29 5.46
C TYR A 92 1.67 11.74 5.28
N GLY A 93 1.38 12.42 6.37
CA GLY A 93 0.96 13.82 6.35
C GLY A 93 -0.48 14.01 5.88
N PHE A 94 -1.35 13.05 6.13
CA PHE A 94 -2.77 13.00 5.78
C PHE A 94 -3.05 12.88 4.28
N VAL A 95 -3.89 11.93 3.92
CA VAL A 95 -4.34 11.64 2.55
C VAL A 95 -3.16 11.48 1.58
N CYS A 96 -2.06 10.90 2.05
CA CYS A 96 -0.86 10.68 1.25
C CYS A 96 -0.28 11.97 0.62
N ARG A 97 -0.40 13.13 1.30
CA ARG A 97 0.19 14.39 0.82
C ARG A 97 1.71 14.35 0.75
N ARG A 98 2.32 13.56 1.62
CA ARG A 98 3.76 13.27 1.61
C ARG A 98 4.00 11.82 1.33
N ARG A 99 5.10 11.52 0.65
CA ARG A 99 5.42 10.19 0.16
C ARG A 99 6.91 9.95 0.29
N GLU A 100 7.25 8.72 0.65
CA GLU A 100 8.60 8.20 0.61
C GLU A 100 8.59 6.81 -0.02
N ILE A 101 9.66 6.41 -0.69
CA ILE A 101 9.77 5.08 -1.26
C ILE A 101 10.61 4.22 -0.32
N LEU A 102 9.98 3.20 0.23
CA LEU A 102 10.70 2.13 0.91
C LEU A 102 11.14 1.10 -0.14
N ASN A 103 12.42 1.12 -0.49
CA ASN A 103 13.05 0.06 -1.26
C ASN A 103 13.49 -1.04 -0.30
N PHE A 104 12.99 -2.26 -0.50
CA PHE A 104 13.31 -3.40 0.35
C PHE A 104 14.69 -3.96 0.03
N THR A 105 15.57 -3.98 1.01
CA THR A 105 16.88 -4.63 0.93
C THR A 105 16.77 -6.12 1.27
N ALA A 106 17.84 -6.88 0.97
CA ALA A 106 17.94 -8.27 1.43
C ALA A 106 17.87 -8.39 2.97
N GLY A 107 18.40 -7.38 3.70
CA GLY A 107 18.31 -7.29 5.16
C GLY A 107 16.88 -7.08 5.63
N ASP A 108 16.11 -6.19 5.00
CA ASP A 108 14.69 -5.95 5.31
C ASP A 108 13.87 -7.24 5.12
N ARG A 109 14.09 -7.93 3.98
CA ARG A 109 13.43 -9.22 3.71
C ARG A 109 13.80 -10.29 4.74
N SER A 110 15.08 -10.37 5.12
CA SER A 110 15.53 -11.31 6.15
C SER A 110 14.89 -11.03 7.50
N ALA A 111 14.84 -9.76 7.92
CA ALA A 111 14.22 -9.36 9.18
C ALA A 111 12.73 -9.73 9.24
N LEU A 112 11.96 -9.40 8.17
CA LEU A 112 10.54 -9.75 8.09
C LEU A 112 10.33 -11.27 8.02
N THR A 113 11.20 -12.00 7.32
CA THR A 113 11.16 -13.48 7.30
C THR A 113 11.36 -14.07 8.69
N GLN A 114 12.31 -13.56 9.48
CA GLN A 114 12.54 -14.00 10.86
C GLN A 114 11.36 -13.68 11.77
N ILE A 115 10.78 -12.48 11.64
CA ILE A 115 9.57 -12.10 12.38
C ILE A 115 8.45 -13.08 12.10
N MET A 116 8.16 -13.33 10.80
CA MET A 116 7.08 -14.22 10.38
C MET A 116 7.33 -15.70 10.69
N ALA A 117 8.59 -16.12 10.81
CA ALA A 117 8.92 -17.47 11.25
C ALA A 117 8.36 -17.79 12.64
N SER A 118 8.24 -16.79 13.55
CA SER A 118 7.61 -16.96 14.87
C SER A 118 6.10 -17.23 14.79
N GLY A 119 5.46 -16.94 13.65
CA GLY A 119 4.03 -17.12 13.42
C GLY A 119 3.63 -18.47 12.81
N ARG A 120 4.57 -19.34 12.45
CA ARG A 120 4.31 -20.54 11.68
C ARG A 120 3.52 -21.65 12.40
N ALA A 121 3.33 -21.52 13.71
CA ALA A 121 2.67 -22.55 14.54
C ALA A 121 1.14 -22.55 14.38
N SER A 122 0.51 -21.40 14.23
CA SER A 122 -0.95 -21.26 14.13
C SER A 122 -1.36 -19.92 13.50
N ALA A 123 -2.63 -19.82 13.09
CA ALA A 123 -3.20 -18.57 12.59
C ALA A 123 -3.08 -17.42 13.62
N THR A 124 -3.31 -17.71 14.90
CA THR A 124 -3.14 -16.73 15.98
C THR A 124 -1.69 -16.28 16.13
N ALA A 125 -0.73 -17.21 16.06
CA ALA A 125 0.68 -16.86 16.11
C ALA A 125 1.11 -16.05 14.88
N GLU A 126 0.55 -16.33 13.69
CA GLU A 126 0.83 -15.57 12.48
C GLU A 126 0.31 -14.14 12.58
N ARG A 127 -0.89 -13.91 13.14
CA ARG A 127 -1.40 -12.56 13.42
C ARG A 127 -0.49 -11.78 14.38
N ALA A 128 -0.02 -12.43 15.44
CA ALA A 128 0.95 -11.81 16.37
C ALA A 128 2.29 -11.49 15.68
N ALA A 129 2.73 -12.32 14.73
CA ALA A 129 3.91 -12.03 13.91
C ALA A 129 3.66 -10.85 12.95
N ALA A 130 2.48 -10.76 12.35
CA ALA A 130 2.08 -9.61 11.52
C ALA A 130 2.08 -8.30 12.30
N GLN A 131 1.62 -8.28 13.57
CA GLN A 131 1.77 -7.11 14.45
C GLN A 131 3.23 -6.69 14.62
N LYS A 132 4.13 -7.65 14.84
CA LYS A 132 5.57 -7.36 14.94
C LYS A 132 6.14 -6.83 13.63
N ALA A 133 5.66 -7.29 12.49
CA ALA A 133 6.07 -6.78 11.18
C ALA A 133 5.64 -5.31 10.98
N VAL A 134 4.45 -4.93 11.43
CA VAL A 134 4.01 -3.52 11.40
C VAL A 134 4.86 -2.66 12.35
N ILE A 135 5.20 -3.15 13.54
CA ILE A 135 6.14 -2.46 14.45
C ILE A 135 7.53 -2.28 13.79
N TRP A 136 8.02 -3.32 13.11
CA TRP A 136 9.26 -3.26 12.35
C TRP A 136 9.20 -2.16 11.27
N PHE A 137 8.12 -2.11 10.50
CA PHE A 137 7.89 -1.08 9.48
C PHE A 137 7.95 0.34 10.09
N ASP A 138 7.25 0.56 11.19
CA ASP A 138 7.25 1.83 11.90
C ASP A 138 8.67 2.24 12.32
N ARG A 139 9.42 1.32 12.93
CA ARG A 139 10.82 1.55 13.34
C ARG A 139 11.75 1.77 12.16
N ARG A 140 11.49 1.13 11.03
CA ARG A 140 12.28 1.26 9.81
C ARG A 140 12.06 2.62 9.14
N MET A 141 10.84 3.10 9.11
CA MET A 141 10.46 4.30 8.37
C MET A 141 10.34 5.54 9.26
N GLY A 142 9.94 5.41 10.50
CA GLY A 142 9.68 6.53 11.40
C GLY A 142 10.83 7.54 11.50
N PRO A 143 12.08 7.13 11.71
CA PRO A 143 13.22 8.05 11.73
C PRO A 143 13.50 8.70 10.37
N VAL A 144 13.21 8.02 9.26
CA VAL A 144 13.46 8.51 7.90
C VAL A 144 12.52 9.64 7.52
N ILE A 145 11.23 9.50 7.84
CA ILE A 145 10.17 10.43 7.44
C ILE A 145 9.65 11.28 8.61
N GLY A 146 10.20 11.11 9.81
CA GLY A 146 9.85 11.88 11.00
C GLY A 146 8.59 11.39 11.72
N THR A 147 7.96 10.29 11.27
CA THR A 147 6.73 9.76 11.89
C THR A 147 6.95 9.04 13.22
N ASN A 148 8.20 8.96 13.68
CA ASN A 148 8.52 8.57 15.06
C ASN A 148 8.00 9.55 16.12
N LYS A 149 7.49 10.72 15.70
CA LYS A 149 6.84 11.73 16.55
C LYS A 149 5.31 11.74 16.40
N ARG A 150 4.75 10.82 15.60
CA ARG A 150 3.32 10.77 15.36
C ARG A 150 2.52 10.48 16.62
N VAL A 151 1.31 11.03 16.67
CA VAL A 151 0.35 10.74 17.73
C VAL A 151 -0.64 9.66 17.28
N ALA A 152 -1.16 8.92 18.26
CA ALA A 152 -2.27 7.99 18.04
C ALA A 152 -3.55 8.76 17.69
N ASN A 153 -4.45 8.17 16.89
CA ASN A 153 -5.75 8.73 16.51
C ASN A 153 -5.63 10.15 15.93
N ALA A 154 -4.57 10.42 15.14
CA ALA A 154 -4.38 11.73 14.55
C ALA A 154 -5.56 12.06 13.63
N ASP A 155 -6.31 13.08 14.00
CA ASP A 155 -7.48 13.58 13.30
C ASP A 155 -7.20 14.90 12.57
N ILE A 156 -8.25 15.53 12.04
CA ILE A 156 -8.14 16.78 11.28
C ILE A 156 -7.43 17.91 12.06
N ARG A 157 -7.47 17.91 13.40
CA ARG A 157 -6.78 18.89 14.25
C ARG A 157 -5.26 18.70 14.21
N SER A 158 -4.82 17.53 13.85
CA SER A 158 -3.40 17.15 13.75
C SER A 158 -2.86 17.19 12.31
N MET A 159 -3.68 17.62 11.33
CA MET A 159 -3.32 17.53 9.90
C MET A 159 -2.21 18.47 9.47
N ASP A 160 -1.93 19.52 10.24
CA ASP A 160 -0.83 20.43 9.96
C ASP A 160 0.53 19.87 10.42
N ALA A 161 0.52 18.85 11.26
CA ALA A 161 1.73 18.17 11.69
C ALA A 161 2.15 17.12 10.63
N PRO A 162 3.20 17.39 9.84
CA PRO A 162 3.54 16.57 8.65
C PRO A 162 4.02 15.16 8.98
N HIS A 163 4.30 14.88 10.23
CA HIS A 163 4.74 13.58 10.73
C HIS A 163 3.60 12.64 11.15
N ASN A 164 2.34 13.11 11.11
CA ASN A 164 1.20 12.27 11.47
C ASN A 164 0.70 11.46 10.28
N TYR A 165 0.01 10.37 10.61
CA TYR A 165 -0.80 9.58 9.69
C TYR A 165 -2.28 9.83 9.95
N ASP A 166 -3.09 9.94 8.92
CA ASP A 166 -4.52 9.68 9.05
C ASP A 166 -4.81 8.16 8.90
N CYS A 167 -6.08 7.79 9.05
CA CYS A 167 -6.48 6.39 8.90
C CYS A 167 -6.26 5.85 7.47
N TRP A 168 -6.31 6.70 6.44
CA TRP A 168 -6.01 6.30 5.06
C TRP A 168 -4.52 6.04 4.84
N ASP A 169 -3.64 6.84 5.43
CA ASP A 169 -2.20 6.64 5.37
C ASP A 169 -1.81 5.31 6.03
N THR A 170 -2.33 5.05 7.23
CA THR A 170 -2.06 3.79 7.95
C THR A 170 -2.63 2.59 7.23
N THR A 171 -3.84 2.67 6.68
CA THR A 171 -4.44 1.57 5.90
C THR A 171 -3.62 1.26 4.64
N ARG A 172 -3.21 2.29 3.88
CA ARG A 172 -2.36 2.10 2.70
C ARG A 172 -1.02 1.46 3.05
N ASN A 173 -0.34 2.01 4.04
CA ASN A 173 0.97 1.54 4.45
C ASN A 173 0.92 0.09 4.97
N THR A 174 -0.06 -0.21 5.83
CA THR A 174 -0.22 -1.56 6.39
C THR A 174 -0.61 -2.56 5.30
N THR A 175 -1.61 -2.23 4.45
CA THR A 175 -2.00 -3.11 3.33
C THR A 175 -0.83 -3.35 2.38
N SER A 176 -0.04 -2.30 2.05
CA SER A 176 1.13 -2.42 1.18
C SER A 176 2.18 -3.36 1.77
N LEU A 177 2.51 -3.20 3.05
CA LEU A 177 3.45 -4.10 3.74
C LEU A 177 2.97 -5.56 3.73
N LEU A 178 1.69 -5.78 4.04
CA LEU A 178 1.10 -7.12 4.06
C LEU A 178 1.11 -7.76 2.66
N LEU A 179 0.82 -6.99 1.61
CA LEU A 179 0.87 -7.46 0.22
C LEU A 179 2.29 -7.85 -0.19
N VAL A 180 3.30 -7.05 0.15
CA VAL A 180 4.72 -7.40 -0.09
C VAL A 180 5.09 -8.69 0.63
N MET A 181 4.69 -8.83 1.89
CA MET A 181 4.94 -10.04 2.67
C MET A 181 4.21 -11.26 2.09
N GLN A 182 2.99 -11.08 1.55
CA GLN A 182 2.26 -12.13 0.84
C GLN A 182 2.98 -12.55 -0.46
N GLU A 183 3.47 -11.59 -1.23
CA GLU A 183 4.26 -11.87 -2.46
C GLU A 183 5.55 -12.64 -2.15
N TRP A 184 6.16 -12.37 -1.00
CA TRP A 184 7.31 -13.14 -0.53
C TRP A 184 6.96 -14.53 0.02
N GLY A 185 5.67 -14.90 0.07
CA GLY A 185 5.20 -16.18 0.60
C GLY A 185 5.35 -16.34 2.11
N LEU A 186 5.32 -15.23 2.87
CA LEU A 186 5.53 -15.25 4.31
C LEU A 186 4.28 -15.65 5.11
N PHE A 187 3.08 -15.57 4.51
CA PHE A 187 1.83 -16.01 5.12
C PHE A 187 1.50 -17.46 4.82
N LYS A 188 1.27 -18.23 5.88
CA LYS A 188 0.81 -19.64 5.79
C LYS A 188 -0.70 -19.75 5.99
N PHE A 189 -1.23 -19.05 6.98
CA PHE A 189 -2.60 -19.18 7.45
C PHE A 189 -3.53 -18.06 6.95
N HIS A 190 -2.97 -16.94 6.45
CA HIS A 190 -3.76 -15.81 6.00
C HIS A 190 -3.46 -15.43 4.55
N THR A 191 -4.37 -14.63 4.00
CA THR A 191 -4.18 -13.82 2.79
C THR A 191 -4.50 -12.37 3.14
N VAL A 192 -4.00 -11.43 2.35
CA VAL A 192 -4.39 -10.02 2.49
C VAL A 192 -5.80 -9.84 1.92
N GLY A 193 -6.70 -9.32 2.74
CA GLY A 193 -8.07 -9.01 2.37
C GLY A 193 -8.25 -7.60 1.84
N ASP A 194 -9.50 -7.26 1.53
CA ASP A 194 -9.87 -5.91 1.15
C ASP A 194 -9.82 -4.98 2.36
N PRO A 195 -9.41 -3.72 2.18
CA PRO A 195 -9.49 -2.74 3.26
C PRO A 195 -10.96 -2.51 3.62
N HIS A 196 -11.23 -2.41 4.92
CA HIS A 196 -12.57 -2.14 5.41
C HIS A 196 -12.72 -0.72 5.93
N TYR A 197 -13.94 -0.20 5.78
CA TYR A 197 -14.37 1.11 6.26
C TYR A 197 -15.53 0.96 7.23
N ARG A 198 -15.51 1.73 8.32
CA ARG A 198 -16.65 1.91 9.23
C ARG A 198 -16.93 3.39 9.42
N GLY A 199 -18.06 3.71 9.93
CA GLY A 199 -18.50 5.06 10.29
C GLY A 199 -19.99 5.20 10.09
N ASN A 200 -20.64 5.66 11.13
CA ASN A 200 -22.09 5.87 11.11
C ASN A 200 -22.41 7.20 11.82
N PRO A 201 -22.79 8.24 11.07
CA PRO A 201 -23.11 9.54 11.66
C PRO A 201 -24.36 9.51 12.58
N LEU A 202 -25.25 8.52 12.41
CA LEU A 202 -26.44 8.39 13.27
C LEU A 202 -26.09 7.90 14.67
N THR A 203 -25.04 7.10 14.81
CA THR A 203 -24.52 6.61 16.09
C THR A 203 -23.29 7.39 16.54
N MET A 204 -22.93 8.47 15.85
CA MET A 204 -21.73 9.28 16.06
C MET A 204 -20.41 8.49 15.94
N GLN A 205 -20.45 7.32 15.33
CA GLN A 205 -19.24 6.56 15.02
C GLN A 205 -18.40 7.29 13.97
N LEU A 206 -17.16 7.60 14.32
CA LEU A 206 -16.25 8.32 13.43
C LEU A 206 -15.88 7.48 12.20
N PRO A 207 -15.77 8.11 11.02
CA PRO A 207 -15.25 7.47 9.83
C PRO A 207 -13.84 6.93 10.06
N HIS A 208 -13.64 5.63 9.82
CA HIS A 208 -12.36 4.98 9.97
C HIS A 208 -12.20 3.83 8.98
N ASN A 209 -10.97 3.51 8.60
CA ASN A 209 -10.63 2.41 7.71
C ASN A 209 -9.37 1.69 8.20
N THR A 210 -9.24 0.43 7.78
CA THR A 210 -8.19 -0.46 8.25
C THR A 210 -7.78 -1.49 7.21
N ALA A 211 -6.55 -2.01 7.34
CA ALA A 211 -6.08 -3.17 6.59
C ALA A 211 -6.68 -4.46 7.16
N VAL A 212 -6.76 -5.50 6.32
CA VAL A 212 -7.40 -6.78 6.67
C VAL A 212 -6.52 -7.96 6.28
N LEU A 213 -6.50 -8.98 7.14
CA LEU A 213 -6.04 -10.34 6.86
C LEU A 213 -7.25 -11.28 6.87
N VAL A 214 -7.33 -12.17 5.89
CA VAL A 214 -8.37 -13.21 5.81
C VAL A 214 -7.75 -14.53 6.19
N GLU A 215 -8.25 -15.18 7.23
CA GLU A 215 -7.82 -16.49 7.64
C GLU A 215 -8.29 -17.55 6.61
N ARG A 216 -7.35 -18.31 6.04
CA ARG A 216 -7.63 -19.21 4.90
C ARG A 216 -8.63 -20.31 5.25
N ALA A 217 -8.55 -20.88 6.47
CA ALA A 217 -9.37 -22.00 6.90
C ALA A 217 -10.80 -21.58 7.27
N SER A 218 -10.92 -20.57 8.12
CA SER A 218 -12.21 -20.13 8.67
C SER A 218 -12.91 -19.07 7.82
N LYS A 219 -12.15 -18.40 6.91
CA LYS A 219 -12.58 -17.22 6.16
C LYS A 219 -12.90 -16.00 7.04
N ILE A 220 -12.55 -16.07 8.32
CA ILE A 220 -12.71 -14.93 9.23
C ILE A 220 -11.76 -13.82 8.80
N GLU A 221 -12.29 -12.60 8.75
CA GLU A 221 -11.53 -11.39 8.47
C GLU A 221 -11.02 -10.78 9.79
N TRP A 222 -9.75 -10.40 9.79
CA TRP A 222 -9.04 -9.85 10.92
C TRP A 222 -8.47 -8.49 10.53
N VAL A 223 -8.86 -7.44 11.24
CA VAL A 223 -8.27 -6.12 11.03
C VAL A 223 -6.84 -6.07 11.55
N VAL A 224 -6.02 -5.21 10.93
CA VAL A 224 -4.68 -4.85 11.37
C VAL A 224 -4.63 -3.33 11.39
N ASP A 225 -5.08 -2.75 12.50
CA ASP A 225 -5.35 -1.33 12.63
C ASP A 225 -4.20 -0.60 13.35
N MET A 226 -3.45 0.16 12.57
CA MET A 226 -2.28 0.90 13.07
C MET A 226 -2.65 2.31 13.56
N TRP A 227 -3.77 2.89 13.12
CA TRP A 227 -4.10 4.28 13.39
C TRP A 227 -4.35 4.61 14.87
N PRO A 228 -5.03 3.74 15.69
CA PRO A 228 -5.25 4.01 17.11
C PRO A 228 -3.96 3.94 17.94
N ARG A 229 -2.83 3.57 17.35
CA ARG A 229 -1.59 3.32 18.09
C ARG A 229 -0.50 4.33 17.76
N GLY A 230 0.25 4.71 18.78
CA GLY A 230 1.42 5.58 18.64
C GLY A 230 2.57 4.87 17.93
N TYR A 231 3.67 5.60 17.71
CA TYR A 231 4.86 5.08 17.05
C TYR A 231 5.39 3.80 17.72
N ALA A 232 5.69 2.82 16.89
CA ALA A 232 6.23 1.52 17.27
C ALA A 232 5.40 0.73 18.31
N GLN A 233 4.14 1.09 18.49
CA GLN A 233 3.18 0.30 19.26
C GLN A 233 2.55 -0.78 18.37
N PRO A 234 2.17 -1.94 18.94
CA PRO A 234 1.50 -2.98 18.18
C PRO A 234 0.15 -2.46 17.64
N PRO A 235 -0.16 -2.70 16.36
CA PRO A 235 -1.48 -2.39 15.80
C PRO A 235 -2.56 -3.22 16.50
N ASP A 236 -3.80 -2.74 16.50
CA ASP A 236 -4.93 -3.53 16.96
C ASP A 236 -5.21 -4.66 15.96
N VAL A 237 -5.37 -5.88 16.49
CA VAL A 237 -5.76 -7.06 15.71
C VAL A 237 -6.95 -7.72 16.39
N MET A 238 -8.08 -7.68 15.69
CA MET A 238 -9.35 -8.29 16.15
C MET A 238 -10.17 -8.72 14.94
N THR A 239 -11.24 -9.46 15.16
CA THR A 239 -12.15 -9.78 14.04
C THR A 239 -12.80 -8.53 13.49
N LEU A 240 -13.03 -8.52 12.17
CA LEU A 240 -13.74 -7.41 11.51
C LEU A 240 -15.11 -7.17 12.14
N GLU A 241 -15.83 -8.25 12.47
CA GLU A 241 -17.15 -8.14 13.14
C GLU A 241 -17.09 -7.34 14.47
N LYS A 242 -16.06 -7.60 15.28
CA LYS A 242 -15.83 -6.86 16.51
C LYS A 242 -15.48 -5.41 16.21
N TRP A 243 -14.54 -5.19 15.31
CA TRP A 243 -14.04 -3.86 14.95
C TRP A 243 -15.14 -2.93 14.42
N VAL A 244 -16.07 -3.44 13.60
CA VAL A 244 -17.20 -2.64 13.09
C VAL A 244 -18.11 -2.15 14.22
N LYS A 245 -18.18 -2.88 15.34
CA LYS A 245 -19.03 -2.55 16.51
C LYS A 245 -18.32 -1.66 17.54
N GLU A 246 -16.99 -1.49 17.43
CA GLU A 246 -16.25 -0.60 18.33
C GLU A 246 -16.47 0.87 17.95
N ASP A 247 -16.62 1.72 18.96
CA ASP A 247 -16.77 3.18 18.86
C ASP A 247 -15.41 3.88 18.75
#